data_55c6731c4b919465c41930e16d18b882
#
_entry.id   55c6731c4b919465c41930e16d18b882
#
_cell.length_a   1.000
_cell.length_b   1.000
_cell.length_c   1.000
_cell.angle_alpha   90.00
_cell.angle_beta   90.00
_cell.angle_gamma   90.00
#
_symmetry.space_group_name_H-M   'P 1'
#
loop_
_entity.id
_entity.type
_entity.pdbx_description
1 polymer ?
#
loop_
_entity_poly.entity_id
_entity_poly.type
_entity_poly.pdbx_seq_one_letter_code
_entity_poly.pdbx_strand_id
1 'polypeptide(L)'
;MTQSKPKRRQGTRGARKPVKTTMADYAMSFERLGQWMSERARSPTLRHPQATSLSMLDGAVTAVVAGPVSMAPEEWVCPLLGVDPDAFNHDTEEFSAIAATLIRHNAISETLSTRPESFEPLFVRSSDGEVDTQPWCMGFYAVMKMRLLAWSRLLSPDTIEHDLLSPMGCVTVI
;
A
#
# COMPACT_ATOMS: atom_id res chain seq x y z
N MET A 1 -26.41 7.33 -74.06
CA MET A 1 -26.84 7.64 -72.66
C MET A 1 -26.07 6.73 -71.69
N THR A 2 -25.01 7.23 -71.13
CA THR A 2 -24.09 6.46 -70.25
C THR A 2 -24.25 6.97 -68.82
N GLN A 3 -24.85 6.15 -67.94
CA GLN A 3 -25.02 6.50 -66.51
C GLN A 3 -23.75 6.18 -65.72
N SER A 4 -23.15 7.17 -65.16
CA SER A 4 -22.05 7.07 -64.20
C SER A 4 -22.57 6.74 -62.80
N LYS A 5 -22.10 5.60 -62.19
CA LYS A 5 -22.33 5.24 -60.78
C LYS A 5 -21.47 6.05 -59.84
N PRO A 6 -21.99 6.55 -58.69
CA PRO A 6 -21.16 7.25 -57.70
C PRO A 6 -20.32 6.28 -56.89
N LYS A 7 -19.01 6.58 -56.75
CA LYS A 7 -18.03 5.90 -55.89
C LYS A 7 -18.36 6.20 -54.40
N ARG A 8 -18.72 5.16 -53.67
CA ARG A 8 -18.90 5.16 -52.23
C ARG A 8 -17.55 5.27 -51.52
N ARG A 9 -17.25 6.45 -50.89
CA ARG A 9 -16.09 6.63 -50.03
C ARG A 9 -16.21 5.76 -48.79
N GLN A 10 -15.39 4.72 -48.67
CA GLN A 10 -15.17 3.98 -47.43
C GLN A 10 -14.33 4.86 -46.49
N GLY A 11 -14.99 5.40 -45.45
CA GLY A 11 -14.30 6.03 -44.32
C GLY A 11 -13.57 4.97 -43.53
N THR A 12 -12.25 5.01 -43.54
CA THR A 12 -11.40 4.23 -42.62
C THR A 12 -11.63 4.74 -41.21
N ARG A 13 -12.43 3.99 -40.42
CA ARG A 13 -12.44 4.15 -38.96
C ARG A 13 -11.08 3.78 -38.44
N GLY A 14 -10.28 4.79 -38.09
CA GLY A 14 -9.03 4.60 -37.37
C GLY A 14 -9.30 3.81 -36.09
N ALA A 15 -8.74 2.61 -35.99
CA ALA A 15 -8.77 1.82 -34.77
C ALA A 15 -8.08 2.61 -33.66
N ARG A 16 -8.83 3.09 -32.66
CA ARG A 16 -8.26 3.66 -31.43
C ARG A 16 -7.41 2.56 -30.79
N LYS A 17 -6.11 2.83 -30.64
CA LYS A 17 -5.22 1.95 -29.84
C LYS A 17 -5.85 1.77 -28.45
N PRO A 18 -5.90 0.54 -27.90
CA PRO A 18 -6.39 0.33 -26.55
C PRO A 18 -5.54 1.18 -25.58
N VAL A 19 -6.18 2.03 -24.81
CA VAL A 19 -5.54 2.77 -23.72
C VAL A 19 -5.10 1.70 -22.71
N LYS A 20 -3.81 1.60 -22.42
CA LYS A 20 -3.30 0.72 -21.36
C LYS A 20 -3.76 1.30 -20.03
N THR A 21 -4.75 0.68 -19.41
CA THR A 21 -5.20 1.00 -18.06
C THR A 21 -4.08 0.59 -17.07
N THR A 22 -3.68 1.51 -16.22
CA THR A 22 -2.64 1.30 -15.21
C THR A 22 -3.27 1.12 -13.84
N MET A 23 -2.51 0.64 -12.85
CA MET A 23 -2.97 0.54 -11.46
C MET A 23 -3.46 1.89 -10.92
N ALA A 24 -2.83 3.00 -11.35
CA ALA A 24 -3.20 4.34 -10.95
C ALA A 24 -4.61 4.75 -11.39
N ASP A 25 -5.12 4.20 -12.49
CA ASP A 25 -6.46 4.51 -12.99
C ASP A 25 -7.57 3.92 -12.11
N TYR A 26 -7.24 2.93 -11.28
CA TYR A 26 -8.16 2.27 -10.35
C TYR A 26 -8.02 2.78 -8.91
N ALA A 27 -6.87 3.33 -8.55
CA ALA A 27 -6.57 3.69 -7.18
C ALA A 27 -7.42 4.87 -6.69
N MET A 28 -7.96 4.76 -5.50
CA MET A 28 -8.51 5.93 -4.81
C MET A 28 -7.39 6.87 -4.36
N SER A 29 -7.71 8.14 -4.09
CA SER A 29 -6.76 9.08 -3.52
C SER A 29 -6.30 8.62 -2.13
N PHE A 30 -5.10 9.03 -1.72
CA PHE A 30 -4.55 8.65 -0.42
C PHE A 30 -5.40 9.18 0.75
N GLU A 31 -5.98 10.38 0.60
CA GLU A 31 -6.92 10.94 1.55
C GLU A 31 -8.19 10.09 1.67
N ARG A 32 -8.79 9.69 0.53
CA ARG A 32 -9.96 8.80 0.53
C ARG A 32 -9.63 7.44 1.15
N LEU A 33 -8.43 6.91 0.92
CA LEU A 33 -7.97 5.67 1.56
C LEU A 33 -8.00 5.79 3.09
N GLY A 34 -7.51 6.91 3.64
CA GLY A 34 -7.56 7.16 5.09
C GLY A 34 -8.97 7.19 5.65
N GLN A 35 -9.90 7.84 4.94
CA GLN A 35 -11.32 7.87 5.31
C GLN A 35 -11.94 6.48 5.25
N TRP A 36 -11.73 5.76 4.14
CA TRP A 36 -12.24 4.42 3.92
C TRP A 36 -11.76 3.43 5.01
N MET A 37 -10.47 3.47 5.36
CA MET A 37 -9.91 2.65 6.45
C MET A 37 -10.57 2.96 7.79
N SER A 38 -10.78 4.24 8.09
CA SER A 38 -11.44 4.69 9.32
C SER A 38 -12.92 4.28 9.39
N GLU A 39 -13.62 4.30 8.27
CA GLU A 39 -15.00 3.83 8.13
C GLU A 39 -15.07 2.33 8.34
N ARG A 40 -14.16 1.58 7.71
CA ARG A 40 -14.10 0.13 7.81
C ARG A 40 -13.76 -0.34 9.23
N ALA A 41 -12.82 0.31 9.91
CA ALA A 41 -12.45 -0.01 11.29
C ALA A 41 -13.61 0.20 12.29
N ARG A 42 -14.56 1.07 11.98
CA ARG A 42 -15.77 1.29 12.81
C ARG A 42 -16.92 0.35 12.49
N SER A 43 -16.86 -0.39 11.39
CA SER A 43 -17.94 -1.28 10.97
C SER A 43 -17.97 -2.56 11.82
N PRO A 44 -19.12 -2.90 12.44
CA PRO A 44 -19.22 -4.12 13.23
C PRO A 44 -19.40 -5.38 12.37
N THR A 45 -19.69 -5.22 11.07
CA THR A 45 -20.03 -6.32 10.16
C THR A 45 -18.90 -6.69 9.20
N LEU A 46 -17.92 -5.81 9.02
CA LEU A 46 -16.79 -6.04 8.13
C LEU A 46 -15.62 -6.64 8.90
N ARG A 47 -14.75 -7.34 8.16
CA ARG A 47 -13.48 -7.80 8.71
C ARG A 47 -12.67 -6.60 9.18
N HIS A 48 -12.23 -6.62 10.42
CA HIS A 48 -11.49 -5.51 11.02
C HIS A 48 -10.11 -5.39 10.38
N PRO A 49 -9.71 -4.21 9.87
CA PRO A 49 -8.38 -3.99 9.31
C PRO A 49 -7.32 -3.99 10.41
N GLN A 50 -6.14 -4.49 10.10
CA GLN A 50 -4.99 -4.38 11.02
C GLN A 50 -4.39 -2.96 11.00
N ALA A 51 -4.52 -2.24 9.87
CA ALA A 51 -4.13 -0.85 9.79
C ALA A 51 -5.39 0.05 9.80
N THR A 52 -5.48 0.93 10.79
CA THR A 52 -6.65 1.80 11.00
C THR A 52 -6.39 3.27 10.66
N SER A 53 -5.15 3.60 10.28
CA SER A 53 -4.74 4.93 9.86
C SER A 53 -3.70 4.87 8.75
N LEU A 54 -3.54 5.98 8.01
CA LEU A 54 -2.51 6.08 6.96
C LEU A 54 -1.09 5.92 7.51
N SER A 55 -0.81 6.46 8.69
CA SER A 55 0.47 6.30 9.37
C SER A 55 0.75 4.83 9.68
N MET A 56 -0.23 4.11 10.20
CA MET A 56 -0.11 2.68 10.48
C MET A 56 0.06 1.85 9.20
N LEU A 57 -0.67 2.20 8.15
CA LEU A 57 -0.50 1.57 6.84
C LEU A 57 0.90 1.82 6.27
N ASP A 58 1.39 3.03 6.36
CA ASP A 58 2.72 3.43 5.88
C ASP A 58 3.84 2.63 6.57
N GLY A 59 3.76 2.49 7.90
CA GLY A 59 4.68 1.66 8.67
C GLY A 59 4.64 0.19 8.25
N ALA A 60 3.42 -0.35 8.07
CA ALA A 60 3.23 -1.73 7.61
C ALA A 60 3.82 -1.96 6.22
N VAL A 61 3.54 -1.07 5.27
CA VAL A 61 4.07 -1.14 3.90
C VAL A 61 5.60 -1.01 3.90
N THR A 62 6.15 -0.14 4.75
CA THR A 62 7.61 -0.02 4.91
C THR A 62 8.23 -1.33 5.41
N ALA A 63 7.59 -2.03 6.36
CA ALA A 63 8.06 -3.32 6.83
C ALA A 63 7.99 -4.42 5.75
N VAL A 64 7.00 -4.38 4.85
CA VAL A 64 6.95 -5.28 3.68
C VAL A 64 8.12 -5.03 2.75
N VAL A 65 8.42 -3.77 2.44
CA VAL A 65 9.50 -3.39 1.52
C VAL A 65 10.88 -3.66 2.10
N ALA A 66 11.10 -3.31 3.37
CA ALA A 66 12.39 -3.46 4.05
C ALA A 66 12.61 -4.87 4.61
N GLY A 67 11.59 -5.71 4.60
CA GLY A 67 11.62 -7.03 5.23
C GLY A 67 12.61 -7.99 4.57
N PRO A 68 13.12 -8.95 5.36
CA PRO A 68 14.14 -9.90 4.91
C PRO A 68 13.62 -10.95 3.91
N VAL A 69 12.30 -11.06 3.75
CA VAL A 69 11.65 -12.00 2.83
C VAL A 69 10.51 -11.31 2.09
N SER A 70 10.40 -11.60 0.79
CA SER A 70 9.28 -11.13 -0.01
C SER A 70 7.98 -11.80 0.41
N MET A 71 6.88 -11.03 0.34
CA MET A 71 5.52 -11.49 0.61
C MET A 71 4.64 -11.26 -0.62
N ALA A 72 3.77 -12.22 -0.94
CA ALA A 72 2.78 -12.02 -1.99
C ALA A 72 1.78 -10.91 -1.57
N PRO A 73 1.29 -10.07 -2.49
CA PRO A 73 0.39 -8.97 -2.15
C PRO A 73 -0.81 -9.40 -1.29
N GLU A 74 -1.43 -10.52 -1.59
CA GLU A 74 -2.59 -11.05 -0.87
C GLU A 74 -2.27 -11.38 0.59
N GLU A 75 -1.03 -11.79 0.88
CA GLU A 75 -0.61 -12.20 2.23
C GLU A 75 -0.57 -11.03 3.22
N TRP A 76 -0.30 -9.80 2.73
CA TRP A 76 -0.15 -8.64 3.59
C TRP A 76 -1.21 -7.56 3.37
N VAL A 77 -1.64 -7.32 2.11
CA VAL A 77 -2.65 -6.28 1.82
C VAL A 77 -4.00 -6.65 2.41
N CYS A 78 -4.44 -7.91 2.24
CA CYS A 78 -5.76 -8.36 2.71
C CYS A 78 -5.93 -8.19 4.22
N PRO A 79 -5.04 -8.68 5.10
CA PRO A 79 -5.17 -8.47 6.53
C PRO A 79 -5.01 -7.00 6.93
N LEU A 80 -4.13 -6.24 6.29
CA LEU A 80 -3.94 -4.82 6.61
C LEU A 80 -5.20 -4.00 6.35
N LEU A 81 -5.86 -4.24 5.22
CA LEU A 81 -7.09 -3.52 4.84
C LEU A 81 -8.38 -4.18 5.37
N GLY A 82 -8.29 -5.37 5.96
CA GLY A 82 -9.46 -6.13 6.39
C GLY A 82 -10.35 -6.55 5.22
N VAL A 83 -9.76 -6.91 4.09
CA VAL A 83 -10.48 -7.39 2.89
C VAL A 83 -10.21 -8.87 2.63
N ASP A 84 -11.07 -9.50 1.86
CA ASP A 84 -10.86 -10.87 1.42
C ASP A 84 -10.06 -10.93 0.11
N PRO A 85 -9.44 -12.08 -0.24
CA PRO A 85 -8.70 -12.22 -1.48
C PRO A 85 -9.53 -11.93 -2.73
N ASP A 86 -10.84 -12.13 -2.70
CA ASP A 86 -11.78 -11.82 -3.80
C ASP A 86 -11.85 -10.30 -4.10
N ALA A 87 -11.38 -9.46 -3.18
CA ALA A 87 -11.32 -8.01 -3.35
C ALA A 87 -10.33 -7.55 -4.44
N PHE A 88 -9.55 -8.45 -5.02
CA PHE A 88 -8.74 -8.17 -6.21
C PHE A 88 -9.58 -8.08 -7.51
N ASN A 89 -10.90 -8.05 -7.42
CA ASN A 89 -11.78 -7.72 -8.52
C ASN A 89 -11.78 -6.21 -8.78
N HIS A 90 -11.54 -5.79 -10.01
CA HIS A 90 -11.33 -4.40 -10.42
C HIS A 90 -12.55 -3.48 -10.28
N ASP A 91 -13.74 -4.03 -10.14
CA ASP A 91 -14.98 -3.24 -10.09
C ASP A 91 -15.44 -2.92 -8.65
N THR A 92 -14.55 -3.08 -7.66
CA THR A 92 -14.87 -2.88 -6.24
C THR A 92 -14.12 -1.69 -5.63
N GLU A 93 -14.70 -1.08 -4.59
CA GLU A 93 -14.03 -0.05 -3.81
C GLU A 93 -12.82 -0.63 -3.03
N GLU A 94 -12.93 -1.88 -2.59
CA GLU A 94 -11.83 -2.63 -1.98
C GLU A 94 -10.63 -2.72 -2.93
N PHE A 95 -10.86 -3.01 -4.22
CA PHE A 95 -9.78 -3.01 -5.20
C PHE A 95 -9.13 -1.63 -5.34
N SER A 96 -9.92 -0.55 -5.28
CA SER A 96 -9.39 0.81 -5.33
C SER A 96 -8.50 1.13 -4.12
N ALA A 97 -8.83 0.60 -2.94
CA ALA A 97 -8.00 0.70 -1.74
C ALA A 97 -6.72 -0.15 -1.84
N ILE A 98 -6.83 -1.38 -2.36
CA ILE A 98 -5.68 -2.25 -2.67
C ILE A 98 -4.74 -1.54 -3.65
N ALA A 99 -5.26 -0.99 -4.74
CA ALA A 99 -4.47 -0.30 -5.76
C ALA A 99 -3.72 0.91 -5.17
N ALA A 100 -4.38 1.73 -4.34
CA ALA A 100 -3.74 2.85 -3.65
C ALA A 100 -2.61 2.39 -2.70
N THR A 101 -2.82 1.29 -1.98
CA THR A 101 -1.82 0.69 -1.09
C THR A 101 -0.62 0.16 -1.86
N LEU A 102 -0.83 -0.52 -2.99
CA LEU A 102 0.25 -1.02 -3.85
C LEU A 102 1.04 0.11 -4.51
N ILE A 103 0.40 1.22 -4.87
CA ILE A 103 1.11 2.42 -5.36
C ILE A 103 2.03 2.97 -4.26
N ARG A 104 1.56 3.05 -3.01
CA ARG A 104 2.42 3.47 -1.89
C ARG A 104 3.59 2.52 -1.67
N HIS A 105 3.36 1.21 -1.74
CA HIS A 105 4.40 0.18 -1.69
C HIS A 105 5.48 0.42 -2.75
N ASN A 106 5.08 0.63 -4.00
CA ASN A 106 6.01 0.86 -5.09
C ASN A 106 6.81 2.15 -4.89
N ALA A 107 6.17 3.23 -4.42
CA ALA A 107 6.84 4.49 -4.13
C ALA A 107 7.88 4.34 -3.01
N ILE A 108 7.56 3.64 -1.92
CA ILE A 108 8.51 3.36 -0.83
C ILE A 108 9.66 2.49 -1.35
N SER A 109 9.36 1.43 -2.10
CA SER A 109 10.37 0.53 -2.68
C SER A 109 11.33 1.27 -3.60
N GLU A 110 10.81 2.13 -4.47
CA GLU A 110 11.64 2.97 -5.34
C GLU A 110 12.51 3.93 -4.53
N THR A 111 11.93 4.61 -3.53
CA THR A 111 12.67 5.56 -2.69
C THR A 111 13.80 4.87 -1.93
N LEU A 112 13.50 3.76 -1.24
CA LEU A 112 14.50 3.04 -0.45
C LEU A 112 15.60 2.40 -1.30
N SER A 113 15.31 2.03 -2.56
CA SER A 113 16.30 1.44 -3.46
C SER A 113 17.17 2.47 -4.20
N THR A 114 16.68 3.69 -4.40
CA THR A 114 17.36 4.70 -5.23
C THR A 114 17.89 5.89 -4.44
N ARG A 115 17.19 6.32 -3.40
CA ARG A 115 17.50 7.50 -2.57
C ARG A 115 17.01 7.31 -1.14
N PRO A 116 17.55 6.32 -0.39
CA PRO A 116 17.06 5.99 0.95
C PRO A 116 17.07 7.17 1.93
N GLU A 117 17.99 8.12 1.77
CA GLU A 117 18.07 9.35 2.56
C GLU A 117 16.89 10.30 2.38
N SER A 118 16.12 10.14 1.29
CA SER A 118 14.92 10.94 1.03
C SER A 118 13.63 10.27 1.50
N PHE A 119 13.74 9.11 2.17
CA PHE A 119 12.56 8.44 2.71
C PHE A 119 12.03 9.19 3.94
N GLU A 120 10.78 9.63 3.84
CA GLU A 120 10.04 10.27 4.94
C GLU A 120 8.88 9.38 5.39
N PRO A 121 8.97 8.81 6.61
CA PRO A 121 7.85 8.08 7.21
C PRO A 121 6.64 8.99 7.44
N LEU A 122 5.45 8.48 7.21
CA LEU A 122 4.21 9.21 7.41
C LEU A 122 3.80 9.21 8.88
N PHE A 123 4.54 9.93 9.71
CA PHE A 123 4.20 10.11 11.12
C PHE A 123 3.00 11.04 11.30
N VAL A 124 2.22 10.80 12.35
CA VAL A 124 1.16 11.71 12.76
C VAL A 124 1.80 12.96 13.38
N ARG A 125 1.31 14.14 13.00
CA ARG A 125 1.71 15.41 13.58
C ARG A 125 0.52 16.07 14.21
N SER A 126 0.65 16.48 15.46
CA SER A 126 -0.37 17.25 16.17
C SER A 126 -0.31 18.73 15.78
N SER A 127 -1.33 19.50 16.18
CA SER A 127 -1.43 20.94 15.87
C SER A 127 -0.33 21.79 16.51
N ASP A 128 0.28 21.31 17.60
CA ASP A 128 1.41 21.92 18.32
C ASP A 128 2.77 21.49 17.77
N GLY A 129 2.79 20.65 16.75
CA GLY A 129 3.99 20.18 16.06
C GLY A 129 4.62 18.92 16.65
N GLU A 130 4.04 18.35 17.71
CA GLU A 130 4.53 17.07 18.24
C GLU A 130 4.35 15.95 17.21
N VAL A 131 5.33 15.06 17.15
CA VAL A 131 5.36 13.92 16.24
C VAL A 131 5.01 12.66 17.02
N ASP A 132 3.88 12.04 16.66
CA ASP A 132 3.50 10.73 17.17
C ASP A 132 3.93 9.65 16.17
N THR A 133 4.94 8.86 16.54
CA THR A 133 5.48 7.76 15.75
C THR A 133 4.76 6.44 16.04
N GLN A 134 3.98 6.36 17.12
CA GLN A 134 3.40 5.11 17.61
C GLN A 134 2.52 4.40 16.57
N PRO A 135 1.59 5.06 15.84
CA PRO A 135 0.78 4.37 14.83
C PRO A 135 1.64 3.75 13.73
N TRP A 136 2.67 4.45 13.29
CA TRP A 136 3.59 3.94 12.27
C TRP A 136 4.34 2.70 12.76
N CYS A 137 4.90 2.74 13.96
CA CYS A 137 5.58 1.62 14.60
C CYS A 137 4.66 0.42 14.79
N MET A 138 3.41 0.64 15.19
CA MET A 138 2.41 -0.42 15.31
C MET A 138 2.15 -1.13 13.98
N GLY A 139 2.08 -0.38 12.88
CA GLY A 139 1.93 -0.93 11.54
C GLY A 139 3.14 -1.75 11.11
N PHE A 140 4.33 -1.23 11.31
CA PHE A 140 5.59 -1.92 11.02
C PHE A 140 5.66 -3.27 11.79
N TYR A 141 5.37 -3.22 13.08
CA TYR A 141 5.37 -4.41 13.93
C TYR A 141 4.28 -5.43 13.54
N ALA A 142 3.12 -4.99 13.08
CA ALA A 142 2.06 -5.90 12.61
C ALA A 142 2.56 -6.81 11.47
N VAL A 143 3.32 -6.27 10.52
CA VAL A 143 3.92 -7.03 9.42
C VAL A 143 5.09 -7.89 9.90
N MET A 144 5.94 -7.39 10.79
CA MET A 144 7.01 -8.19 11.39
C MET A 144 6.45 -9.49 12.01
N LYS A 145 5.32 -9.40 12.72
CA LYS A 145 4.66 -10.57 13.33
C LYS A 145 4.21 -11.61 12.31
N MET A 146 3.87 -11.22 11.08
CA MET A 146 3.47 -12.17 10.04
C MET A 146 4.63 -13.10 9.63
N ARG A 147 5.88 -12.66 9.81
CA ARG A 147 7.11 -13.38 9.42
C ARG A 147 8.18 -13.34 10.52
N LEU A 148 7.78 -13.49 11.77
CA LEU A 148 8.63 -13.28 12.95
C LEU A 148 9.97 -14.05 12.87
N LEU A 149 9.96 -15.29 12.39
CA LEU A 149 11.18 -16.08 12.23
C LEU A 149 12.18 -15.47 11.26
N ALA A 150 11.69 -14.82 10.20
CA ALA A 150 12.57 -14.14 9.25
C ALA A 150 13.23 -12.90 9.86
N TRP A 151 12.54 -12.23 10.79
CA TRP A 151 13.04 -11.06 11.50
C TRP A 151 13.87 -11.40 12.74
N SER A 152 13.98 -12.69 13.12
CA SER A 152 14.60 -13.12 14.37
C SER A 152 16.02 -12.58 14.59
N ARG A 153 16.85 -12.49 13.55
CA ARG A 153 18.21 -11.93 13.65
C ARG A 153 18.20 -10.45 14.04
N LEU A 154 17.27 -9.67 13.51
CA LEU A 154 17.09 -8.25 13.81
C LEU A 154 16.51 -8.02 15.22
N LEU A 155 15.87 -9.03 15.80
CA LEU A 155 15.24 -8.97 17.11
C LEU A 155 16.13 -9.58 18.21
N SER A 156 17.27 -10.19 17.87
CA SER A 156 18.17 -10.80 18.82
C SER A 156 19.06 -9.73 19.48
N PRO A 157 19.04 -9.58 20.82
CA PRO A 157 19.73 -8.49 21.53
C PRO A 157 21.24 -8.43 21.31
N ASP A 158 21.84 -9.54 20.90
CA ASP A 158 23.30 -9.67 20.75
C ASP A 158 23.77 -9.43 19.30
N THR A 159 22.92 -8.86 18.44
CA THR A 159 23.25 -8.62 17.03
C THR A 159 23.36 -7.13 16.72
N ILE A 160 24.30 -6.78 15.84
CA ILE A 160 24.46 -5.38 15.35
C ILE A 160 23.15 -4.90 14.70
N GLU A 161 22.41 -5.79 14.06
CA GLU A 161 21.13 -5.51 13.43
C GLU A 161 20.05 -5.09 14.42
N HIS A 162 20.10 -5.60 15.66
CA HIS A 162 19.20 -5.19 16.73
C HIS A 162 19.44 -3.73 17.14
N ASP A 163 20.69 -3.30 17.22
CA ASP A 163 21.03 -1.94 17.57
C ASP A 163 20.54 -0.91 16.54
N LEU A 164 20.39 -1.32 15.28
CA LEU A 164 19.82 -0.49 14.22
C LEU A 164 18.32 -0.26 14.38
N LEU A 165 17.59 -1.19 15.00
CA LEU A 165 16.14 -1.07 15.25
C LEU A 165 15.83 -0.39 16.60
N SER A 166 16.77 -0.41 17.52
CA SER A 166 16.62 0.14 18.88
C SER A 166 16.20 1.63 18.91
N PRO A 167 16.77 2.52 18.06
CA PRO A 167 16.40 3.93 18.03
C PRO A 167 14.95 4.19 17.61
N MET A 168 14.29 3.24 16.94
CA MET A 168 12.93 3.41 16.47
C MET A 168 11.88 3.34 17.59
N GLY A 169 12.28 3.05 18.84
CA GLY A 169 11.36 2.98 19.99
C GLY A 169 10.31 1.86 19.89
N CYS A 170 10.31 1.09 18.78
CA CYS A 170 9.34 0.04 18.54
C CYS A 170 9.67 -1.26 19.31
N VAL A 171 10.88 -1.40 19.83
CA VAL A 171 11.40 -2.64 20.45
C VAL A 171 11.10 -2.73 21.93
N THR A 172 10.70 -1.62 22.58
CA THR A 172 10.45 -1.59 24.03
C THR A 172 9.07 -2.11 24.44
N VAL A 173 8.27 -2.63 23.53
CA VAL A 173 6.87 -3.07 23.74
C VAL A 173 6.72 -4.60 23.59
N ILE A 174 7.81 -5.36 23.78
CA ILE A 174 7.74 -6.84 23.82
C ILE A 174 7.92 -7.32 25.26
#